data_f5a84923dcf1d3f35778d1f3efbc0c48
#
_entry.id   f5a84923dcf1d3f35778d1f3efbc0c48
#
_cell.length_a   1.000
_cell.length_b   1.000
_cell.length_c   1.000
_cell.angle_alpha   90.00
_cell.angle_beta   90.00
_cell.angle_gamma   90.00
#
_symmetry.space_group_name_H-M   'P 1'
#
loop_
_entity.id
_entity.type
_entity.pdbx_description
1 polymer ?
#
loop_
_entity_poly.entity_id
_entity_poly.type
_entity_poly.pdbx_seq_one_letter_code
_entity_poly.pdbx_strand_id
1 'polypeptide(L)'
;MKRYLLIISFIVLALCLTVSCATKVTTEPVAAEEVKALNSAVKDIQKYGNLVLSITKSDMDSIGAEYGDVFTISLDDQALQAPYCTSYSDVDLGNLVLRNDGDVMILAINMGDFASTYGIATKVTNPDKTYEWVFEEGKKLEDVTLTLVLSGKGEYRDQYLIHQLSRTNDRNDYSSDAVFANFREIKGGNLGSGALYRSSSPVNNEIGRAKYADELAEENKINTVMNLADSSDAVEGYFKEEGFASPYYKSLYERGQVIALNMGVSFKTREFQAALVEGLTFLSNNEGPYLVHCNEGKDRAGFTSALLSALMGLSYEEIAADYMTSYENYYHVEKGTEQYEAVKRSNIDSMLSFIAGVEADNLSSVDLSAKAEEFLLAIGMEKANIDTLKSKLSKDYN
;
A
#
# COMPACT_ATOMS: atom_id res chain seq x y z
N MET A 1 25.68 70.18 -8.39
CA MET A 1 25.29 71.46 -7.72
C MET A 1 24.39 71.15 -6.54
N LYS A 2 24.88 71.56 -5.35
CA LYS A 2 24.13 72.12 -4.19
C LYS A 2 22.97 71.26 -3.67
N ARG A 3 22.72 71.03 -2.42
CA ARG A 3 23.31 71.41 -1.09
C ARG A 3 22.45 70.79 -0.02
N TYR A 4 23.04 70.18 1.01
CA TYR A 4 22.81 70.22 2.42
C TYR A 4 21.40 70.65 2.96
N LEU A 5 20.82 69.91 3.94
CA LEU A 5 20.72 70.44 5.31
C LEU A 5 20.44 69.34 6.35
N LEU A 6 21.27 69.29 7.37
CA LEU A 6 21.07 68.66 8.68
C LEU A 6 19.93 69.35 9.44
N ILE A 7 19.19 68.59 10.28
CA ILE A 7 18.68 69.09 11.53
C ILE A 7 18.81 68.01 12.59
N ILE A 8 19.58 68.37 13.64
CA ILE A 8 19.76 67.68 14.93
C ILE A 8 18.65 68.20 15.87
N SER A 9 18.01 67.33 16.65
CA SER A 9 17.50 67.75 17.99
C SER A 9 17.11 66.57 18.85
N PHE A 10 17.84 66.37 19.85
CA PHE A 10 17.64 66.31 21.28
C PHE A 10 16.91 65.15 21.92
N ILE A 11 17.69 64.54 22.77
CA ILE A 11 17.56 63.55 23.80
C ILE A 11 16.50 63.92 24.84
N VAL A 12 15.64 62.95 25.25
CA VAL A 12 15.13 62.86 26.61
C VAL A 12 15.33 61.43 27.13
N LEU A 13 16.20 61.31 28.09
CA LEU A 13 16.55 60.13 28.86
C LEU A 13 15.46 59.87 29.90
N ALA A 14 14.64 58.83 29.72
CA ALA A 14 13.77 58.32 30.81
C ALA A 14 14.29 56.98 31.26
N LEU A 15 14.91 56.95 32.43
CA LEU A 15 15.45 55.78 33.14
C LEU A 15 14.25 55.01 33.73
N CYS A 16 13.80 53.93 33.07
CA CYS A 16 12.93 52.92 33.68
C CYS A 16 13.79 51.70 34.03
N LEU A 17 14.07 51.58 35.33
CA LEU A 17 14.59 50.35 35.90
C LEU A 17 13.53 49.24 35.85
N THR A 18 13.57 48.37 34.83
CA THR A 18 12.88 47.10 34.87
C THR A 18 13.86 46.02 35.33
N VAL A 19 13.61 45.49 36.51
CA VAL A 19 14.28 44.30 37.03
C VAL A 19 13.86 43.14 36.11
N SER A 20 14.73 42.78 35.20
CA SER A 20 14.56 41.58 34.38
C SER A 20 14.96 40.36 35.24
N CYS A 21 13.97 39.63 35.71
CA CYS A 21 14.15 38.33 36.29
C CYS A 21 14.51 37.36 35.12
N ALA A 22 15.82 37.20 34.87
CA ALA A 22 16.30 36.20 33.91
C ALA A 22 16.11 34.82 34.54
N THR A 23 14.99 34.17 34.22
CA THR A 23 14.88 32.72 34.37
C THR A 23 15.90 32.07 33.44
N LYS A 24 16.96 31.53 34.01
CA LYS A 24 17.84 30.60 33.32
C LYS A 24 16.96 29.40 32.86
N VAL A 25 16.62 29.36 31.61
CA VAL A 25 16.19 28.12 30.96
C VAL A 25 17.48 27.25 30.89
N THR A 26 17.64 26.38 31.86
CA THR A 26 18.55 25.26 31.75
C THR A 26 17.94 24.32 30.73
N THR A 27 18.37 24.41 29.49
CA THR A 27 18.21 23.31 28.52
C THR A 27 19.11 22.19 29.08
N GLU A 28 18.48 21.21 29.72
CA GLU A 28 19.14 19.93 29.93
C GLU A 28 19.62 19.46 28.54
N PRO A 29 20.89 19.00 28.41
CA PRO A 29 21.33 18.40 27.15
C PRO A 29 20.42 17.21 26.91
N VAL A 30 19.69 17.21 25.78
CA VAL A 30 19.03 16.00 25.26
C VAL A 30 20.14 14.94 25.25
N ALA A 31 19.98 13.91 26.05
CA ALA A 31 20.91 12.80 26.09
C ALA A 31 21.03 12.30 24.64
N ALA A 32 22.26 12.26 24.12
CA ALA A 32 22.50 11.68 22.81
C ALA A 32 21.97 10.24 22.89
N GLU A 33 21.01 9.92 22.03
CA GLU A 33 20.46 8.57 21.93
C GLU A 33 21.64 7.62 21.71
N GLU A 34 21.79 6.63 22.59
CA GLU A 34 22.90 5.69 22.53
C GLU A 34 22.77 4.88 21.23
N VAL A 35 23.75 5.02 20.34
CA VAL A 35 23.74 4.33 19.04
C VAL A 35 23.79 2.83 19.30
N LYS A 36 22.67 2.16 19.07
CA LYS A 36 22.53 0.72 19.26
C LYS A 36 23.11 -0.01 18.04
N ALA A 37 24.34 -0.51 18.18
CA ALA A 37 25.07 -1.17 17.12
C ALA A 37 25.52 -2.58 17.51
N LEU A 38 25.50 -3.49 16.54
CA LEU A 38 26.02 -4.85 16.65
C LEU A 38 27.09 -5.07 15.58
N ASN A 39 28.19 -5.71 15.96
CA ASN A 39 29.20 -6.19 15.01
C ASN A 39 28.99 -7.67 14.76
N SER A 40 29.05 -8.07 13.51
CA SER A 40 28.88 -9.47 13.08
C SER A 40 29.95 -9.88 12.09
N ALA A 41 30.51 -11.08 12.29
CA ALA A 41 31.18 -11.79 11.22
C ALA A 41 30.17 -12.59 10.38
N VAL A 42 30.55 -12.97 9.17
CA VAL A 42 29.79 -13.93 8.36
C VAL A 42 30.27 -15.33 8.67
N LYS A 43 29.37 -16.22 9.09
CA LYS A 43 29.67 -17.64 9.41
C LYS A 43 29.59 -18.54 8.21
N ASP A 44 28.67 -18.23 7.27
CA ASP A 44 28.41 -19.05 6.09
C ASP A 44 27.73 -18.22 4.99
N ILE A 45 27.88 -18.66 3.74
CA ILE A 45 27.12 -18.21 2.59
C ILE A 45 26.24 -19.36 2.11
N GLN A 46 24.93 -19.24 2.29
CA GLN A 46 23.97 -20.25 1.88
C GLN A 46 23.93 -20.44 0.36
N LYS A 47 23.32 -21.56 -0.09
CA LYS A 47 23.22 -21.92 -1.51
C LYS A 47 22.76 -20.79 -2.44
N TYR A 48 21.90 -19.91 -1.97
CA TYR A 48 21.33 -18.82 -2.75
C TYR A 48 21.97 -17.45 -2.48
N GLY A 49 23.16 -17.43 -1.86
CA GLY A 49 23.94 -16.23 -1.62
C GLY A 49 23.58 -15.47 -0.34
N ASN A 50 22.69 -15.99 0.48
CA ASN A 50 22.33 -15.35 1.75
C ASN A 50 23.48 -15.49 2.76
N LEU A 51 23.73 -14.45 3.54
CA LEU A 51 24.78 -14.44 4.57
C LEU A 51 24.24 -14.91 5.91
N VAL A 52 24.86 -15.93 6.49
CA VAL A 52 24.61 -16.36 7.87
C VAL A 52 25.51 -15.55 8.80
N LEU A 53 24.92 -14.78 9.70
CA LEU A 53 25.62 -13.87 10.58
C LEU A 53 26.03 -14.54 11.90
N SER A 54 27.03 -13.97 12.58
CA SER A 54 27.48 -14.46 13.89
C SER A 54 26.59 -14.00 15.05
N ILE A 55 25.81 -12.92 14.86
CA ILE A 55 24.85 -12.44 15.82
C ILE A 55 23.62 -13.32 15.87
N THR A 56 22.95 -13.32 17.01
CA THR A 56 21.78 -14.16 17.31
C THR A 56 20.55 -13.29 17.56
N LYS A 57 19.37 -13.95 17.65
CA LYS A 57 18.16 -13.25 18.11
C LYS A 57 18.33 -12.61 19.47
N SER A 58 19.05 -13.26 20.39
CA SER A 58 19.34 -12.69 21.73
C SER A 58 20.13 -11.40 21.66
N ASP A 59 21.08 -11.29 20.71
CA ASP A 59 21.82 -10.04 20.49
C ASP A 59 20.89 -8.93 20.00
N MET A 60 19.97 -9.24 19.08
CA MET A 60 18.95 -8.31 18.61
C MET A 60 18.04 -7.84 19.75
N ASP A 61 17.57 -8.78 20.59
CA ASP A 61 16.72 -8.48 21.74
C ASP A 61 17.46 -7.59 22.76
N SER A 62 18.77 -7.80 22.95
CA SER A 62 19.61 -7.02 23.91
C SER A 62 19.68 -5.54 23.58
N ILE A 63 19.56 -5.17 22.30
CA ILE A 63 19.50 -3.78 21.84
C ILE A 63 18.06 -3.28 21.69
N GLY A 64 17.07 -4.09 22.05
CA GLY A 64 15.64 -3.77 21.96
C GLY A 64 15.12 -3.70 20.51
N ALA A 65 15.69 -4.50 19.60
CA ALA A 65 15.21 -4.61 18.24
C ALA A 65 13.88 -5.38 18.20
N GLU A 66 12.95 -4.91 17.36
CA GLU A 66 11.64 -5.52 17.11
C GLU A 66 11.43 -5.72 15.62
N TYR A 67 10.58 -6.68 15.26
CA TYR A 67 10.25 -6.90 13.83
C TYR A 67 9.60 -5.65 13.23
N GLY A 68 10.11 -5.26 12.06
CA GLY A 68 9.74 -4.02 11.39
C GLY A 68 10.67 -2.84 11.69
N ASP A 69 11.69 -3.01 12.54
CA ASP A 69 12.77 -2.03 12.67
C ASP A 69 13.67 -2.07 11.43
N VAL A 70 14.27 -0.94 11.07
CA VAL A 70 15.21 -0.84 9.95
C VAL A 70 16.64 -0.71 10.48
N PHE A 71 17.53 -1.51 9.91
CA PHE A 71 18.96 -1.47 10.21
C PHE A 71 19.75 -0.88 9.06
N THR A 72 20.66 0.03 9.36
CA THR A 72 21.76 0.39 8.46
C THR A 72 22.90 -0.60 8.67
N ILE A 73 23.27 -1.30 7.61
CA ILE A 73 24.29 -2.34 7.60
C ILE A 73 25.47 -1.84 6.81
N SER A 74 26.61 -1.66 7.49
CA SER A 74 27.88 -1.32 6.85
C SER A 74 28.61 -2.59 6.44
N LEU A 75 28.91 -2.70 5.17
CA LEU A 75 29.69 -3.75 4.53
C LEU A 75 30.76 -3.10 3.66
N ASP A 76 32.03 -3.21 4.04
CA ASP A 76 33.13 -2.44 3.43
C ASP A 76 32.76 -0.95 3.35
N ASP A 77 32.81 -0.35 2.15
CA ASP A 77 32.47 1.06 1.90
C ASP A 77 30.97 1.29 1.59
N GLN A 78 30.13 0.25 1.72
CA GLN A 78 28.70 0.31 1.42
C GLN A 78 27.86 0.43 2.69
N ALA A 79 26.83 1.25 2.65
CA ALA A 79 25.79 1.36 3.67
C ALA A 79 24.44 0.91 3.09
N LEU A 80 23.92 -0.20 3.59
CA LEU A 80 22.72 -0.86 3.12
C LEU A 80 21.62 -0.71 4.17
N GLN A 81 20.36 -0.67 3.75
CA GLN A 81 19.23 -0.68 4.68
C GLN A 81 18.43 -1.97 4.51
N ALA A 82 18.19 -2.66 5.62
CA ALA A 82 17.38 -3.86 5.66
C ALA A 82 16.42 -3.85 6.84
N PRO A 83 15.13 -4.12 6.64
CA PRO A 83 14.18 -4.32 7.73
C PRO A 83 14.45 -5.65 8.43
N TYR A 84 14.25 -5.65 9.74
CA TYR A 84 14.33 -6.84 10.59
C TYR A 84 12.99 -7.58 10.55
N CYS A 85 12.99 -8.82 10.02
CA CYS A 85 11.79 -9.58 9.70
C CYS A 85 11.93 -11.06 10.07
N THR A 86 10.87 -11.84 9.85
CA THR A 86 10.82 -13.29 10.11
C THR A 86 10.96 -14.14 8.85
N SER A 87 10.62 -13.59 7.68
CA SER A 87 10.61 -14.31 6.41
C SER A 87 11.23 -13.49 5.28
N TYR A 88 11.68 -14.16 4.22
CA TYR A 88 12.06 -13.48 2.97
C TYR A 88 10.88 -12.75 2.33
N SER A 89 9.68 -13.33 2.44
CA SER A 89 8.43 -12.76 1.89
C SER A 89 7.90 -11.55 2.65
N ASP A 90 8.52 -11.18 3.77
CA ASP A 90 8.15 -9.97 4.51
C ASP A 90 8.63 -8.68 3.84
N VAL A 91 9.37 -8.81 2.75
CA VAL A 91 9.77 -7.71 1.87
C VAL A 91 9.44 -8.04 0.41
N ASP A 92 9.31 -7.02 -0.43
CA ASP A 92 9.08 -7.22 -1.85
C ASP A 92 10.27 -7.92 -2.54
N LEU A 93 10.00 -8.51 -3.72
CA LEU A 93 11.01 -9.16 -4.53
C LEU A 93 12.16 -8.19 -4.86
N GLY A 94 13.39 -8.65 -4.68
CA GLY A 94 14.60 -7.88 -4.92
C GLY A 94 15.02 -6.96 -3.77
N ASN A 95 14.23 -6.84 -2.70
CA ASN A 95 14.57 -6.03 -1.54
C ASN A 95 15.40 -6.81 -0.52
N LEU A 96 16.19 -6.05 0.24
CA LEU A 96 16.99 -6.57 1.35
C LEU A 96 16.12 -6.93 2.55
N VAL A 97 16.53 -7.96 3.28
CA VAL A 97 15.92 -8.37 4.54
C VAL A 97 16.99 -8.88 5.50
N LEU A 98 16.91 -8.44 6.75
CA LEU A 98 17.60 -9.03 7.89
C LEU A 98 16.61 -10.00 8.56
N ARG A 99 16.75 -11.29 8.25
CA ARG A 99 15.79 -12.31 8.65
C ARG A 99 16.25 -13.06 9.91
N ASN A 100 15.33 -13.31 10.82
CA ASN A 100 15.51 -14.25 11.91
C ASN A 100 15.13 -15.66 11.47
N ASP A 101 16.02 -16.64 11.70
CA ASP A 101 15.80 -18.08 11.45
C ASP A 101 16.15 -18.87 12.72
N GLY A 102 15.21 -19.00 13.64
CA GLY A 102 15.47 -19.52 14.97
C GLY A 102 16.39 -18.59 15.76
N ASP A 103 17.59 -19.06 16.09
CA ASP A 103 18.61 -18.25 16.75
C ASP A 103 19.61 -17.59 15.78
N VAL A 104 19.44 -17.79 14.48
CA VAL A 104 20.40 -17.36 13.46
C VAL A 104 19.86 -16.15 12.73
N MET A 105 20.71 -15.13 12.55
CA MET A 105 20.39 -13.98 11.72
C MET A 105 20.93 -14.18 10.31
N ILE A 106 20.08 -13.93 9.32
CA ILE A 106 20.39 -14.07 7.89
C ILE A 106 20.17 -12.74 7.20
N LEU A 107 21.19 -12.25 6.49
CA LEU A 107 21.08 -11.11 5.60
C LEU A 107 20.92 -11.60 4.15
N ALA A 108 19.85 -11.15 3.48
CA ALA A 108 19.48 -11.68 2.18
C ALA A 108 18.84 -10.62 1.27
N ILE A 109 18.73 -10.98 0.00
CA ILE A 109 17.83 -10.35 -0.98
C ILE A 109 16.67 -11.31 -1.24
N ASN A 110 15.43 -10.86 -1.13
CA ASN A 110 14.26 -11.69 -1.46
C ASN A 110 14.32 -12.08 -2.95
N MET A 111 14.45 -13.39 -3.22
CA MET A 111 14.67 -13.99 -4.55
C MET A 111 15.93 -13.49 -5.28
N GLY A 112 16.98 -13.09 -4.54
CA GLY A 112 18.25 -12.64 -5.07
C GLY A 112 19.45 -13.35 -4.46
N ASP A 113 20.65 -13.02 -4.96
CA ASP A 113 21.95 -13.51 -4.49
C ASP A 113 22.72 -12.34 -3.87
N PHE A 114 22.71 -12.28 -2.54
CA PHE A 114 23.35 -11.17 -1.80
C PHE A 114 24.88 -11.20 -1.98
N ALA A 115 25.51 -12.39 -1.83
CA ALA A 115 26.95 -12.51 -1.88
C ALA A 115 27.54 -12.09 -3.23
N SER A 116 26.91 -12.49 -4.33
CA SER A 116 27.33 -12.07 -5.67
C SER A 116 26.99 -10.61 -5.97
N THR A 117 25.81 -10.13 -5.55
CA THR A 117 25.37 -8.76 -5.81
C THR A 117 26.27 -7.72 -5.16
N TYR A 118 26.74 -8.00 -3.94
CA TYR A 118 27.60 -7.09 -3.18
C TYR A 118 29.09 -7.44 -3.25
N GLY A 119 29.50 -8.32 -4.19
CA GLY A 119 30.91 -8.60 -4.49
C GLY A 119 31.66 -9.34 -3.38
N ILE A 120 30.95 -10.05 -2.50
CA ILE A 120 31.57 -10.82 -1.40
C ILE A 120 32.25 -12.08 -1.95
N ALA A 121 31.53 -12.85 -2.77
CA ALA A 121 32.02 -14.06 -3.39
C ALA A 121 31.21 -14.37 -4.66
N THR A 122 31.82 -15.08 -5.60
CA THR A 122 31.15 -15.55 -6.81
C THR A 122 30.82 -17.05 -6.67
N LYS A 123 29.59 -17.43 -6.99
CA LYS A 123 29.16 -18.81 -6.98
C LYS A 123 29.65 -19.54 -8.24
N VAL A 124 30.39 -20.61 -8.03
CA VAL A 124 30.81 -21.52 -9.11
C VAL A 124 30.05 -22.86 -8.95
N THR A 125 29.36 -23.25 -10.01
CA THR A 125 28.66 -24.56 -10.04
C THR A 125 29.48 -25.60 -10.79
N ASN A 126 29.78 -26.68 -10.14
CA ASN A 126 30.55 -27.78 -10.67
C ASN A 126 29.70 -28.67 -11.60
N PRO A 127 30.34 -29.52 -12.48
CA PRO A 127 29.62 -30.42 -13.38
C PRO A 127 28.72 -31.44 -12.67
N ASP A 128 29.05 -31.82 -11.44
CA ASP A 128 28.26 -32.72 -10.58
C ASP A 128 27.09 -32.04 -9.86
N LYS A 129 26.82 -30.76 -10.17
CA LYS A 129 25.80 -29.88 -9.56
C LYS A 129 26.09 -29.47 -8.10
N THR A 130 27.27 -29.74 -7.57
CA THR A 130 27.77 -29.09 -6.36
C THR A 130 28.13 -27.64 -6.66
N TYR A 131 28.27 -26.85 -5.63
CA TYR A 131 28.71 -25.46 -5.78
C TYR A 131 29.75 -25.09 -4.73
N GLU A 132 30.55 -24.08 -5.05
CA GLU A 132 31.48 -23.45 -4.13
C GLU A 132 31.40 -21.92 -4.26
N TRP A 133 31.74 -21.23 -3.19
CA TRP A 133 31.86 -19.78 -3.17
C TRP A 133 33.33 -19.40 -3.34
N VAL A 134 33.63 -18.68 -4.39
CA VAL A 134 34.99 -18.23 -4.74
C VAL A 134 35.13 -16.77 -4.36
N PHE A 135 36.07 -16.48 -3.48
CA PHE A 135 36.42 -15.13 -3.07
C PHE A 135 37.49 -14.53 -3.99
N GLU A 136 37.61 -13.21 -4.00
CA GLU A 136 38.73 -12.53 -4.65
C GLU A 136 40.07 -12.99 -4.04
N GLU A 137 41.16 -12.87 -4.83
CA GLU A 137 42.48 -13.30 -4.41
C GLU A 137 42.90 -12.61 -3.09
N GLY A 138 43.24 -13.44 -2.09
CA GLY A 138 43.64 -12.99 -0.76
C GLY A 138 42.51 -12.73 0.23
N LYS A 139 41.24 -12.80 -0.18
CA LYS A 139 40.06 -12.70 0.69
C LYS A 139 39.51 -14.08 1.03
N LYS A 140 38.85 -14.19 2.17
CA LYS A 140 38.14 -15.38 2.65
C LYS A 140 36.95 -14.96 3.52
N LEU A 141 36.10 -15.94 3.85
CA LEU A 141 34.85 -15.71 4.58
C LEU A 141 35.08 -15.02 5.94
N GLU A 142 36.14 -15.39 6.64
CA GLU A 142 36.47 -14.84 7.95
C GLU A 142 36.82 -13.36 7.92
N ASP A 143 37.17 -12.81 6.76
CA ASP A 143 37.50 -11.41 6.60
C ASP A 143 36.23 -10.53 6.41
N VAL A 144 35.06 -11.16 6.13
CA VAL A 144 33.79 -10.45 5.92
C VAL A 144 33.15 -10.11 7.27
N THR A 145 33.13 -8.81 7.58
CA THR A 145 32.50 -8.29 8.79
C THR A 145 31.47 -7.23 8.47
N LEU A 146 30.45 -7.13 9.30
CA LEU A 146 29.34 -6.21 9.16
C LEU A 146 29.14 -5.44 10.46
N THR A 147 28.77 -4.16 10.35
CA THR A 147 28.24 -3.40 11.48
C THR A 147 26.77 -3.10 11.20
N LEU A 148 25.89 -3.51 12.12
CA LEU A 148 24.45 -3.28 12.04
C LEU A 148 24.07 -2.21 13.06
N VAL A 149 23.50 -1.12 12.60
CA VAL A 149 23.02 -0.01 13.43
C VAL A 149 21.51 0.07 13.32
N LEU A 150 20.80 0.01 14.46
CA LEU A 150 19.37 0.28 14.49
C LEU A 150 19.16 1.76 14.13
N SER A 151 18.70 2.01 12.90
CA SER A 151 18.58 3.35 12.31
C SER A 151 17.14 3.84 12.17
N GLY A 152 16.15 2.91 12.14
CA GLY A 152 14.75 3.24 11.99
C GLY A 152 13.86 2.36 12.87
N LYS A 153 13.54 2.85 14.09
CA LYS A 153 12.66 2.12 15.02
C LYS A 153 11.23 2.11 14.47
N GLY A 154 10.71 0.91 14.14
CA GLY A 154 9.36 0.71 13.62
C GLY A 154 9.11 1.26 12.22
N GLU A 155 10.11 1.75 11.47
CA GLU A 155 9.91 2.37 10.15
C GLU A 155 9.32 1.41 9.11
N TYR A 156 9.55 0.11 9.26
CA TYR A 156 8.99 -0.93 8.39
C TYR A 156 7.85 -1.72 9.05
N ARG A 157 7.38 -1.29 10.23
CA ARG A 157 6.42 -2.05 11.05
C ARG A 157 5.10 -2.30 10.33
N ASP A 158 4.54 -1.26 9.71
CA ASP A 158 3.27 -1.38 8.99
C ASP A 158 3.40 -2.36 7.82
N GLN A 159 4.47 -2.27 7.04
CA GLN A 159 4.72 -3.19 5.92
C GLN A 159 4.91 -4.63 6.41
N TYR A 160 5.71 -4.82 7.47
CA TYR A 160 5.87 -6.13 8.10
C TYR A 160 4.52 -6.74 8.50
N LEU A 161 3.66 -5.99 9.16
CA LEU A 161 2.34 -6.46 9.59
C LEU A 161 1.43 -6.80 8.41
N ILE A 162 1.50 -6.05 7.32
CA ILE A 162 0.74 -6.30 6.10
C ILE A 162 1.21 -7.58 5.40
N HIS A 163 2.51 -7.82 5.35
CA HIS A 163 3.08 -9.05 4.77
C HIS A 163 2.76 -10.31 5.60
N GLN A 164 2.39 -10.18 6.89
CA GLN A 164 1.92 -11.31 7.70
C GLN A 164 0.48 -11.75 7.36
N LEU A 165 -0.26 -10.97 6.57
CA LEU A 165 -1.63 -11.30 6.21
C LEU A 165 -1.68 -12.48 5.23
N SER A 166 -2.47 -13.49 5.57
CA SER A 166 -2.69 -14.65 4.72
C SER A 166 -4.17 -14.97 4.60
N ARG A 167 -4.58 -15.55 3.48
CA ARG A 167 -5.96 -15.96 3.23
C ARG A 167 -6.01 -17.29 2.50
N THR A 168 -7.17 -17.93 2.53
CA THR A 168 -7.46 -19.11 1.73
C THR A 168 -8.34 -18.76 0.53
N ASN A 169 -8.39 -19.68 -0.46
CA ASN A 169 -9.35 -19.61 -1.55
C ASN A 169 -10.41 -20.74 -1.42
N ASP A 170 -10.51 -21.39 -0.27
CA ASP A 170 -11.58 -22.34 0.01
C ASP A 170 -12.82 -21.57 0.46
N ARG A 171 -13.93 -21.74 -0.29
CA ARG A 171 -15.22 -21.10 0.05
C ARG A 171 -15.72 -21.46 1.45
N ASN A 172 -15.40 -22.65 1.96
CA ASN A 172 -15.86 -23.12 3.26
C ASN A 172 -15.26 -22.36 4.45
N ASP A 173 -14.16 -21.64 4.23
CA ASP A 173 -13.52 -20.80 5.26
C ASP A 173 -14.23 -19.45 5.45
N TYR A 174 -15.26 -19.17 4.64
CA TYR A 174 -15.98 -17.89 4.62
C TYR A 174 -17.45 -18.07 5.00
N SER A 175 -18.00 -17.12 5.75
CA SER A 175 -19.35 -17.17 6.33
C SER A 175 -20.47 -17.10 5.29
N SER A 176 -20.22 -16.51 4.11
CA SER A 176 -21.21 -16.38 3.04
C SER A 176 -20.53 -16.20 1.69
N ASP A 177 -21.31 -16.36 0.59
CA ASP A 177 -20.85 -16.08 -0.77
C ASP A 177 -20.43 -14.62 -0.93
N ALA A 178 -21.14 -13.70 -0.31
CA ALA A 178 -20.84 -12.27 -0.35
C ALA A 178 -19.48 -11.96 0.33
N VAL A 179 -19.20 -12.56 1.49
CA VAL A 179 -17.89 -12.43 2.15
C VAL A 179 -16.79 -13.05 1.30
N PHE A 180 -17.02 -14.26 0.75
CA PHE A 180 -16.06 -14.93 -0.11
C PHE A 180 -15.75 -14.13 -1.38
N ALA A 181 -16.77 -13.65 -2.08
CA ALA A 181 -16.63 -12.83 -3.28
C ALA A 181 -16.28 -11.36 -2.99
N ASN A 182 -16.15 -10.98 -1.72
CA ASN A 182 -15.96 -9.57 -1.32
C ASN A 182 -17.02 -8.65 -1.96
N PHE A 183 -18.23 -9.18 -2.16
CA PHE A 183 -19.34 -8.51 -2.83
C PHE A 183 -20.16 -7.72 -1.82
N ARG A 184 -20.38 -6.44 -2.08
CA ARG A 184 -21.23 -5.59 -1.22
C ARG A 184 -21.72 -4.33 -1.93
N GLU A 185 -22.85 -3.83 -1.47
CA GLU A 185 -23.34 -2.49 -1.75
C GLU A 185 -22.56 -1.46 -0.93
N ILE A 186 -22.18 -0.36 -1.55
CA ILE A 186 -21.61 0.82 -0.87
C ILE A 186 -22.75 1.75 -0.51
N LYS A 187 -22.86 2.10 0.79
CA LYS A 187 -23.96 2.91 1.34
C LYS A 187 -23.44 4.13 2.05
N GLY A 188 -24.24 5.19 2.04
CA GLY A 188 -23.95 6.43 2.76
C GLY A 188 -23.92 7.66 1.87
N GLY A 189 -23.75 8.82 2.48
CA GLY A 189 -23.73 10.10 1.78
C GLY A 189 -24.97 10.31 0.92
N ASN A 190 -24.76 10.68 -0.34
CA ASN A 190 -25.81 10.90 -1.34
C ASN A 190 -25.98 9.70 -2.30
N LEU A 191 -25.44 8.51 -1.98
CA LEU A 191 -25.67 7.30 -2.77
C LEU A 191 -27.11 6.84 -2.62
N GLY A 192 -27.77 6.56 -3.74
CA GLY A 192 -29.07 5.93 -3.76
C GLY A 192 -28.98 4.45 -3.35
N SER A 193 -30.09 3.91 -2.86
CA SER A 193 -30.18 2.51 -2.47
C SER A 193 -29.96 1.60 -3.69
N GLY A 194 -29.05 0.63 -3.57
CA GLY A 194 -28.71 -0.29 -4.65
C GLY A 194 -27.93 0.34 -5.81
N ALA A 195 -27.36 1.54 -5.65
CA ALA A 195 -26.72 2.25 -6.76
C ALA A 195 -25.32 1.74 -7.10
N LEU A 196 -24.49 1.46 -6.11
CA LEU A 196 -23.08 1.15 -6.29
C LEU A 196 -22.67 -0.08 -5.49
N TYR A 197 -22.01 -1.02 -6.17
CA TYR A 197 -21.47 -2.25 -5.62
C TYR A 197 -20.01 -2.41 -5.95
N ARG A 198 -19.30 -3.21 -5.14
CA ARG A 198 -17.94 -3.68 -5.43
C ARG A 198 -17.80 -5.17 -5.13
N SER A 199 -16.85 -5.84 -5.82
CA SER A 199 -16.59 -7.27 -5.60
C SER A 199 -15.22 -7.70 -6.11
N SER A 200 -14.83 -8.97 -5.82
CA SER A 200 -13.85 -9.71 -6.62
C SER A 200 -14.34 -9.87 -8.06
N SER A 201 -13.47 -10.37 -8.94
CA SER A 201 -13.84 -10.54 -10.34
C SER A 201 -15.01 -11.52 -10.51
N PRO A 202 -16.10 -11.10 -11.19
CA PRO A 202 -17.18 -12.00 -11.59
C PRO A 202 -16.87 -12.76 -12.89
N VAL A 203 -15.66 -12.69 -13.44
CA VAL A 203 -15.32 -13.35 -14.72
C VAL A 203 -13.97 -14.07 -14.66
N ASN A 204 -12.94 -13.49 -14.06
CA ASN A 204 -11.66 -14.16 -13.85
C ASN A 204 -11.76 -15.10 -12.64
N ASN A 205 -11.64 -16.41 -12.88
CA ASN A 205 -11.79 -17.44 -11.85
C ASN A 205 -10.48 -17.94 -11.26
N GLU A 206 -9.36 -17.24 -11.45
CA GLU A 206 -8.04 -17.63 -10.93
C GLU A 206 -8.05 -17.92 -9.43
N ILE A 207 -8.82 -17.16 -8.65
CA ILE A 207 -8.97 -17.32 -7.21
C ILE A 207 -10.27 -18.00 -6.78
N GLY A 208 -11.00 -18.62 -7.71
CA GLY A 208 -12.17 -19.44 -7.43
C GLY A 208 -13.44 -18.69 -7.01
N ARG A 209 -13.53 -17.38 -7.25
CA ARG A 209 -14.61 -16.51 -6.73
C ARG A 209 -15.61 -16.05 -7.80
N ALA A 210 -15.30 -16.24 -9.09
CA ALA A 210 -16.03 -15.63 -10.19
C ALA A 210 -17.51 -16.03 -10.19
N LYS A 211 -17.81 -17.32 -10.03
CA LYS A 211 -19.20 -17.83 -9.97
C LYS A 211 -20.03 -17.09 -8.90
N TYR A 212 -19.50 -16.96 -7.71
CA TYR A 212 -20.21 -16.33 -6.59
C TYR A 212 -20.42 -14.84 -6.78
N ALA A 213 -19.43 -14.15 -7.36
CA ALA A 213 -19.57 -12.74 -7.70
C ALA A 213 -20.57 -12.51 -8.84
N ASP A 214 -20.64 -13.42 -9.82
CA ASP A 214 -21.58 -13.39 -10.93
C ASP A 214 -23.03 -13.62 -10.46
N GLU A 215 -23.27 -14.66 -9.65
CA GLU A 215 -24.58 -14.96 -9.06
C GLU A 215 -25.10 -13.79 -8.22
N LEU A 216 -24.25 -13.19 -7.38
CA LEU A 216 -24.61 -12.01 -6.57
C LEU A 216 -24.85 -10.77 -7.45
N ALA A 217 -24.13 -10.60 -8.55
CA ALA A 217 -24.38 -9.52 -9.49
C ALA A 217 -25.76 -9.68 -10.18
N GLU A 218 -26.15 -10.91 -10.52
CA GLU A 218 -27.49 -11.20 -11.07
C GLU A 218 -28.59 -10.94 -10.02
N GLU A 219 -28.44 -11.43 -8.79
CA GLU A 219 -29.38 -11.23 -7.68
C GLU A 219 -29.64 -9.74 -7.40
N ASN A 220 -28.59 -8.91 -7.47
CA ASN A 220 -28.66 -7.47 -7.26
C ASN A 220 -28.95 -6.70 -8.55
N LYS A 221 -29.26 -7.38 -9.65
CA LYS A 221 -29.64 -6.79 -10.94
C LYS A 221 -28.63 -5.78 -11.46
N ILE A 222 -27.35 -6.02 -11.23
CA ILE A 222 -26.28 -5.15 -11.75
C ILE A 222 -26.48 -4.95 -13.25
N ASN A 223 -26.50 -3.69 -13.69
CA ASN A 223 -26.72 -3.37 -15.10
C ASN A 223 -25.43 -2.91 -15.81
N THR A 224 -24.53 -2.25 -15.10
CA THR A 224 -23.30 -1.71 -15.69
C THR A 224 -22.08 -2.07 -14.85
N VAL A 225 -21.02 -2.58 -15.51
CA VAL A 225 -19.83 -3.10 -14.84
C VAL A 225 -18.57 -2.36 -15.30
N MET A 226 -17.77 -1.94 -14.33
CA MET A 226 -16.44 -1.39 -14.54
C MET A 226 -15.39 -2.43 -14.11
N ASN A 227 -14.83 -3.15 -15.08
CA ASN A 227 -13.75 -4.10 -14.87
C ASN A 227 -12.39 -3.39 -14.96
N LEU A 228 -11.75 -3.25 -13.81
CA LEU A 228 -10.47 -2.54 -13.68
C LEU A 228 -9.27 -3.43 -14.01
N ALA A 229 -9.45 -4.76 -14.03
CA ALA A 229 -8.33 -5.71 -14.02
C ALA A 229 -7.95 -6.22 -15.40
N ASP A 230 -8.94 -6.55 -16.21
CA ASP A 230 -8.75 -7.35 -17.40
C ASP A 230 -8.86 -6.50 -18.67
N SER A 231 -8.21 -6.94 -19.75
CA SER A 231 -8.48 -6.44 -21.11
C SER A 231 -9.68 -7.14 -21.71
N SER A 232 -10.27 -6.57 -22.76
CA SER A 232 -11.35 -7.21 -23.51
C SER A 232 -10.93 -8.59 -24.06
N ASP A 233 -9.70 -8.71 -24.57
CA ASP A 233 -9.16 -9.99 -25.07
C ASP A 233 -9.09 -11.04 -23.95
N ALA A 234 -8.69 -10.65 -22.74
CA ALA A 234 -8.66 -11.55 -21.59
C ALA A 234 -10.07 -12.01 -21.20
N VAL A 235 -11.03 -11.08 -21.12
CA VAL A 235 -12.45 -11.39 -20.84
C VAL A 235 -13.02 -12.36 -21.87
N GLU A 236 -12.78 -12.14 -23.15
CA GLU A 236 -13.20 -13.06 -24.22
C GLU A 236 -12.49 -14.41 -24.17
N GLY A 237 -11.26 -14.44 -23.62
CA GLY A 237 -10.53 -15.66 -23.33
C GLY A 237 -11.25 -16.48 -22.27
N TYR A 238 -11.62 -15.88 -21.14
CA TYR A 238 -12.34 -16.56 -20.05
C TYR A 238 -13.67 -17.18 -20.51
N PHE A 239 -14.39 -16.54 -21.42
CA PHE A 239 -15.64 -17.11 -21.98
C PHE A 239 -15.47 -18.44 -22.73
N LYS A 240 -14.23 -18.78 -23.08
CA LYS A 240 -13.89 -20.01 -23.81
C LYS A 240 -13.29 -21.10 -22.91
N GLU A 241 -13.07 -20.79 -21.63
CA GLU A 241 -12.49 -21.73 -20.69
C GLU A 241 -13.46 -22.87 -20.35
N GLU A 242 -12.91 -24.08 -20.20
CA GLU A 242 -13.68 -25.20 -19.67
C GLU A 242 -14.14 -24.91 -18.24
N GLY A 243 -15.42 -25.06 -17.96
CA GLY A 243 -15.96 -24.78 -16.63
C GLY A 243 -16.29 -23.30 -16.38
N PHE A 244 -16.30 -22.44 -17.41
CA PHE A 244 -16.77 -21.07 -17.30
C PHE A 244 -18.16 -21.02 -16.63
N ALA A 245 -18.29 -20.23 -15.56
CA ALA A 245 -19.47 -20.23 -14.69
C ALA A 245 -20.00 -18.82 -14.37
N SER A 246 -19.86 -17.88 -15.31
CA SER A 246 -20.29 -16.48 -15.13
C SER A 246 -21.20 -16.01 -16.28
N PRO A 247 -22.38 -16.65 -16.46
CA PRO A 247 -23.28 -16.37 -17.59
C PRO A 247 -23.88 -14.97 -17.52
N TYR A 248 -24.13 -14.44 -16.32
CA TYR A 248 -24.69 -13.10 -16.15
C TYR A 248 -23.73 -12.01 -16.63
N TYR A 249 -22.49 -12.06 -16.18
CA TYR A 249 -21.43 -11.14 -16.64
C TYR A 249 -21.26 -11.19 -18.16
N LYS A 250 -21.23 -12.41 -18.73
CA LYS A 250 -21.17 -12.59 -20.19
C LYS A 250 -22.34 -11.90 -20.90
N SER A 251 -23.55 -12.02 -20.37
CA SER A 251 -24.73 -11.37 -20.96
C SER A 251 -24.64 -9.84 -20.90
N LEU A 252 -24.07 -9.29 -19.84
CA LEU A 252 -23.78 -7.85 -19.70
C LEU A 252 -22.72 -7.39 -20.70
N TYR A 253 -21.66 -8.16 -20.87
CA TYR A 253 -20.57 -7.87 -21.82
C TYR A 253 -21.09 -7.85 -23.26
N GLU A 254 -21.86 -8.87 -23.66
CA GLU A 254 -22.46 -8.98 -25.00
C GLU A 254 -23.43 -7.84 -25.32
N ARG A 255 -24.02 -7.21 -24.29
CA ARG A 255 -24.90 -6.03 -24.43
C ARG A 255 -24.17 -4.70 -24.39
N GLY A 256 -22.82 -4.70 -24.25
CA GLY A 256 -22.02 -3.49 -24.13
C GLY A 256 -22.17 -2.79 -22.79
N GLN A 257 -22.55 -3.50 -21.74
CA GLN A 257 -22.72 -2.97 -20.37
C GLN A 257 -21.49 -3.19 -19.49
N VAL A 258 -20.38 -3.65 -20.07
CA VAL A 258 -19.12 -3.85 -19.38
C VAL A 258 -18.01 -3.06 -20.08
N ILE A 259 -17.22 -2.31 -19.33
CA ILE A 259 -15.95 -1.77 -19.79
C ILE A 259 -14.80 -2.52 -19.13
N ALA A 260 -13.82 -2.98 -19.94
CA ALA A 260 -12.62 -3.70 -19.50
C ALA A 260 -11.38 -2.80 -19.70
N LEU A 261 -10.73 -2.39 -18.60
CA LEU A 261 -9.77 -1.28 -18.61
C LEU A 261 -8.31 -1.71 -18.50
N ASN A 262 -8.04 -2.98 -18.15
CA ASN A 262 -6.66 -3.50 -17.99
C ASN A 262 -5.73 -2.57 -17.21
N MET A 263 -6.20 -2.05 -16.09
CA MET A 263 -5.45 -1.07 -15.29
C MET A 263 -4.31 -1.71 -14.53
N GLY A 264 -3.16 -1.03 -14.47
CA GLY A 264 -2.10 -1.33 -13.51
C GLY A 264 -2.57 -1.14 -12.06
N VAL A 265 -1.70 -1.44 -11.10
CA VAL A 265 -2.03 -1.33 -9.67
C VAL A 265 -1.70 0.05 -9.07
N SER A 266 -0.83 0.82 -9.70
CA SER A 266 -0.36 2.11 -9.16
C SER A 266 -1.27 3.27 -9.58
N PHE A 267 -2.10 3.74 -8.66
CA PHE A 267 -3.03 4.86 -8.87
C PHE A 267 -2.35 6.21 -9.11
N LYS A 268 -1.03 6.31 -8.89
CA LYS A 268 -0.25 7.53 -9.12
C LYS A 268 0.18 7.69 -10.57
N THR A 269 0.07 6.66 -11.41
CA THR A 269 0.48 6.72 -12.82
C THR A 269 -0.56 7.42 -13.70
N ARG A 270 -0.10 8.03 -14.79
CA ARG A 270 -1.00 8.68 -15.75
C ARG A 270 -1.88 7.69 -16.48
N GLU A 271 -1.37 6.50 -16.75
CA GLU A 271 -2.09 5.40 -17.39
C GLU A 271 -3.27 4.96 -16.54
N PHE A 272 -3.06 4.78 -15.23
CA PHE A 272 -4.15 4.47 -14.30
C PHE A 272 -5.22 5.58 -14.28
N GLN A 273 -4.80 6.83 -14.18
CA GLN A 273 -5.71 7.98 -14.12
C GLN A 273 -6.51 8.15 -15.43
N ALA A 274 -5.89 7.94 -16.58
CA ALA A 274 -6.57 7.99 -17.87
C ALA A 274 -7.63 6.88 -18.02
N ALA A 275 -7.28 5.64 -17.66
CA ALA A 275 -8.23 4.53 -17.66
C ALA A 275 -9.37 4.73 -16.63
N LEU A 276 -9.08 5.34 -15.49
CA LEU A 276 -10.09 5.71 -14.50
C LEU A 276 -11.11 6.70 -15.09
N VAL A 277 -10.65 7.75 -15.77
CA VAL A 277 -11.53 8.73 -16.45
C VAL A 277 -12.38 8.04 -17.51
N GLU A 278 -11.81 7.14 -18.31
CA GLU A 278 -12.54 6.35 -19.32
C GLU A 278 -13.65 5.53 -18.68
N GLY A 279 -13.32 4.78 -17.61
CA GLY A 279 -14.29 3.94 -16.88
C GLY A 279 -15.41 4.75 -16.21
N LEU A 280 -15.08 5.86 -15.55
CA LEU A 280 -16.08 6.72 -14.91
C LEU A 280 -16.96 7.45 -15.94
N THR A 281 -16.40 7.82 -17.10
CA THR A 281 -17.17 8.35 -18.23
C THR A 281 -18.12 7.29 -18.78
N PHE A 282 -17.69 6.04 -18.89
CA PHE A 282 -18.57 4.93 -19.27
C PHE A 282 -19.72 4.77 -18.27
N LEU A 283 -19.46 4.79 -16.95
CA LEU A 283 -20.53 4.75 -15.96
C LEU A 283 -21.50 5.93 -16.11
N SER A 284 -20.99 7.14 -16.37
CA SER A 284 -21.85 8.33 -16.56
C SER A 284 -22.77 8.21 -17.80
N ASN A 285 -22.38 7.44 -18.80
CA ASN A 285 -23.16 7.21 -20.02
C ASN A 285 -24.17 6.06 -19.92
N ASN A 286 -24.02 5.17 -18.93
CA ASN A 286 -24.88 4.00 -18.75
C ASN A 286 -25.72 4.12 -17.47
N GLU A 287 -26.79 3.33 -17.32
CA GLU A 287 -27.62 3.30 -16.11
C GLU A 287 -27.11 2.23 -15.12
N GLY A 288 -27.33 2.48 -13.82
CA GLY A 288 -27.04 1.50 -12.75
C GLY A 288 -28.12 0.41 -12.64
N PRO A 289 -28.02 -0.47 -11.64
CA PRO A 289 -26.96 -0.54 -10.62
C PRO A 289 -25.57 -0.77 -11.20
N TYR A 290 -24.55 -0.19 -10.52
CA TYR A 290 -23.15 -0.26 -10.96
C TYR A 290 -22.35 -1.25 -10.13
N LEU A 291 -21.48 -2.03 -10.80
CA LEU A 291 -20.48 -2.86 -10.14
C LEU A 291 -19.06 -2.41 -10.54
N VAL A 292 -18.23 -2.14 -9.56
CA VAL A 292 -16.78 -1.89 -9.73
C VAL A 292 -16.01 -3.09 -9.22
N HIS A 293 -15.18 -3.72 -10.05
CA HIS A 293 -14.39 -4.87 -9.63
C HIS A 293 -12.96 -4.84 -10.17
N CYS A 294 -12.09 -5.60 -9.51
CA CYS A 294 -10.78 -6.04 -10.01
C CYS A 294 -10.63 -7.54 -9.66
N ASN A 295 -9.42 -8.10 -9.60
CA ASN A 295 -9.26 -9.52 -9.26
C ASN A 295 -9.84 -9.85 -7.86
N GLU A 296 -9.44 -9.10 -6.83
CA GLU A 296 -9.87 -9.30 -5.45
C GLU A 296 -10.98 -8.33 -4.99
N GLY A 297 -11.28 -7.30 -5.77
CA GLY A 297 -12.18 -6.24 -5.31
C GLY A 297 -11.60 -5.37 -4.19
N LYS A 298 -10.31 -5.45 -3.95
CA LYS A 298 -9.60 -4.85 -2.81
C LYS A 298 -8.87 -3.55 -3.18
N ASP A 299 -7.85 -3.62 -4.04
CA ASP A 299 -6.93 -2.49 -4.27
C ASP A 299 -7.45 -1.50 -5.33
N ARG A 300 -7.48 -1.87 -6.62
CA ARG A 300 -8.01 -1.01 -7.71
C ARG A 300 -9.47 -0.66 -7.50
N ALA A 301 -10.30 -1.65 -7.16
CA ALA A 301 -11.69 -1.44 -6.81
C ALA A 301 -11.83 -0.62 -5.52
N GLY A 302 -10.91 -0.79 -4.57
CA GLY A 302 -10.85 0.01 -3.35
C GLY A 302 -10.61 1.48 -3.62
N PHE A 303 -9.62 1.82 -4.43
CA PHE A 303 -9.34 3.20 -4.82
C PHE A 303 -10.53 3.84 -5.56
N THR A 304 -11.07 3.15 -6.56
CA THR A 304 -12.20 3.65 -7.36
C THR A 304 -13.45 3.84 -6.50
N SER A 305 -13.74 2.88 -5.62
CA SER A 305 -14.88 2.97 -4.69
C SER A 305 -14.71 4.08 -3.67
N ALA A 306 -13.50 4.26 -3.11
CA ALA A 306 -13.20 5.35 -2.19
C ALA A 306 -13.39 6.73 -2.85
N LEU A 307 -12.92 6.89 -4.09
CA LEU A 307 -13.12 8.11 -4.88
C LEU A 307 -14.61 8.39 -5.12
N LEU A 308 -15.39 7.37 -5.54
CA LEU A 308 -16.83 7.52 -5.76
C LEU A 308 -17.59 7.82 -4.46
N SER A 309 -17.21 7.16 -3.37
CA SER A 309 -17.78 7.40 -2.05
C SER A 309 -17.50 8.83 -1.57
N ALA A 310 -16.26 9.31 -1.72
CA ALA A 310 -15.90 10.69 -1.42
C ALA A 310 -16.71 11.66 -2.30
N LEU A 311 -16.78 11.45 -3.60
CA LEU A 311 -17.56 12.26 -4.54
C LEU A 311 -19.03 12.36 -4.15
N MET A 312 -19.58 11.27 -3.59
CA MET A 312 -20.99 11.20 -3.12
C MET A 312 -21.17 11.64 -1.67
N GLY A 313 -20.14 12.18 -1.03
CA GLY A 313 -20.22 12.84 0.27
C GLY A 313 -20.21 11.92 1.48
N LEU A 314 -19.65 10.71 1.35
CA LEU A 314 -19.36 9.88 2.52
C LEU A 314 -18.22 10.51 3.34
N SER A 315 -18.29 10.36 4.65
CA SER A 315 -17.22 10.77 5.57
C SER A 315 -15.96 9.89 5.41
N TYR A 316 -14.84 10.40 5.90
CA TYR A 316 -13.60 9.65 5.93
C TYR A 316 -13.76 8.29 6.64
N GLU A 317 -14.47 8.28 7.78
CA GLU A 317 -14.71 7.08 8.58
C GLU A 317 -15.55 6.04 7.83
N GLU A 318 -16.58 6.47 7.10
CA GLU A 318 -17.42 5.58 6.28
C GLU A 318 -16.63 4.98 5.12
N ILE A 319 -15.81 5.78 4.44
CA ILE A 319 -14.96 5.32 3.33
C ILE A 319 -13.90 4.35 3.83
N ALA A 320 -13.22 4.67 4.93
CA ALA A 320 -12.22 3.79 5.53
C ALA A 320 -12.85 2.47 6.01
N ALA A 321 -14.03 2.50 6.61
CA ALA A 321 -14.74 1.30 7.05
C ALA A 321 -15.10 0.38 5.87
N ASP A 322 -15.65 0.94 4.76
CA ASP A 322 -15.90 0.12 3.57
C ASP A 322 -14.60 -0.50 3.03
N TYR A 323 -13.53 0.28 2.92
CA TYR A 323 -12.26 -0.26 2.44
C TYR A 323 -11.76 -1.41 3.30
N MET A 324 -11.77 -1.23 4.63
CA MET A 324 -11.29 -2.22 5.60
C MET A 324 -12.13 -3.48 5.63
N THR A 325 -13.42 -3.44 5.25
CA THR A 325 -14.26 -4.63 5.09
C THR A 325 -13.62 -5.69 4.17
N SER A 326 -12.83 -5.27 3.15
CA SER A 326 -12.12 -6.24 2.33
C SER A 326 -11.03 -7.00 3.10
N TYR A 327 -10.39 -6.36 4.06
CA TYR A 327 -9.38 -6.98 4.91
C TYR A 327 -10.01 -7.83 6.03
N GLU A 328 -11.15 -7.43 6.54
CA GLU A 328 -11.97 -8.25 7.45
C GLU A 328 -12.44 -9.52 6.74
N ASN A 329 -12.96 -9.39 5.50
CA ASN A 329 -13.44 -10.51 4.70
C ASN A 329 -12.34 -11.51 4.34
N TYR A 330 -11.17 -11.04 3.91
CA TYR A 330 -10.12 -11.91 3.39
C TYR A 330 -9.15 -12.41 4.44
N TYR A 331 -8.82 -11.57 5.41
CA TYR A 331 -7.70 -11.80 6.33
C TYR A 331 -8.13 -11.83 7.80
N HIS A 332 -9.44 -11.65 8.08
CA HIS A 332 -10.00 -11.58 9.44
C HIS A 332 -9.32 -10.51 10.32
N VAL A 333 -8.91 -9.41 9.72
CA VAL A 333 -8.28 -8.29 10.42
C VAL A 333 -9.33 -7.57 11.26
N GLU A 334 -9.18 -7.58 12.57
CA GLU A 334 -10.14 -7.00 13.51
C GLU A 334 -9.86 -5.52 13.76
N LYS A 335 -10.90 -4.70 13.80
CA LYS A 335 -10.82 -3.27 14.10
C LYS A 335 -10.19 -3.04 15.49
N GLY A 336 -9.24 -2.11 15.56
CA GLY A 336 -8.51 -1.76 16.79
C GLY A 336 -7.26 -2.60 17.03
N THR A 337 -6.92 -3.54 16.14
CA THR A 337 -5.64 -4.24 16.15
C THR A 337 -4.56 -3.41 15.46
N GLU A 338 -3.29 -3.67 15.79
CA GLU A 338 -2.14 -3.02 15.14
C GLU A 338 -2.14 -3.28 13.62
N GLN A 339 -2.49 -4.50 13.20
CA GLN A 339 -2.63 -4.84 11.78
C GLN A 339 -3.71 -4.02 11.07
N TYR A 340 -4.86 -3.80 11.71
CA TYR A 340 -5.93 -2.96 11.15
C TYR A 340 -5.43 -1.53 10.90
N GLU A 341 -4.77 -0.95 11.90
CA GLU A 341 -4.25 0.41 11.78
C GLU A 341 -3.11 0.51 10.75
N ALA A 342 -2.24 -0.52 10.67
CA ALA A 342 -1.18 -0.59 9.67
C ALA A 342 -1.74 -0.63 8.23
N VAL A 343 -2.73 -1.50 7.99
CA VAL A 343 -3.42 -1.58 6.69
C VAL A 343 -4.09 -0.25 6.34
N LYS A 344 -4.81 0.33 7.31
CA LYS A 344 -5.54 1.57 7.13
C LYS A 344 -4.59 2.71 6.72
N ARG A 345 -3.49 2.93 7.47
CA ARG A 345 -2.49 3.96 7.16
C ARG A 345 -1.83 3.75 5.79
N SER A 346 -1.36 2.54 5.54
CA SER A 346 -0.59 2.24 4.32
C SER A 346 -1.42 2.28 3.04
N ASN A 347 -2.71 1.97 3.13
CA ASN A 347 -3.58 1.84 1.96
C ASN A 347 -4.61 2.97 1.87
N ILE A 348 -5.72 2.90 2.62
CA ILE A 348 -6.85 3.83 2.40
C ILE A 348 -6.48 5.27 2.74
N ASP A 349 -5.71 5.52 3.80
CA ASP A 349 -5.28 6.86 4.15
C ASP A 349 -4.35 7.43 3.07
N SER A 350 -3.44 6.60 2.54
CA SER A 350 -2.57 6.97 1.41
C SER A 350 -3.37 7.27 0.13
N MET A 351 -4.41 6.48 -0.17
CA MET A 351 -5.28 6.69 -1.34
C MET A 351 -6.06 8.00 -1.20
N LEU A 352 -6.68 8.23 -0.05
CA LEU A 352 -7.47 9.46 0.19
C LEU A 352 -6.57 10.69 0.28
N SER A 353 -5.37 10.59 0.86
CA SER A 353 -4.38 11.67 0.84
C SER A 353 -3.99 12.07 -0.57
N PHE A 354 -3.80 11.07 -1.45
CA PHE A 354 -3.51 11.33 -2.86
C PHE A 354 -4.69 12.01 -3.58
N ILE A 355 -5.93 11.54 -3.36
CA ILE A 355 -7.15 12.15 -3.94
C ILE A 355 -7.35 13.58 -3.43
N ALA A 356 -7.22 13.78 -2.12
CA ALA A 356 -7.49 15.06 -1.49
C ALA A 356 -6.35 16.08 -1.58
N GLY A 357 -5.12 15.61 -1.87
CA GLY A 357 -3.92 16.44 -1.89
C GLY A 357 -3.55 16.99 -0.50
N VAL A 358 -3.82 16.20 0.57
CA VAL A 358 -3.52 16.56 1.96
C VAL A 358 -2.85 15.41 2.69
N GLU A 359 -2.18 15.70 3.80
CA GLU A 359 -1.63 14.69 4.69
C GLU A 359 -2.75 13.88 5.38
N ALA A 360 -2.47 12.64 5.74
CA ALA A 360 -3.46 11.71 6.30
C ALA A 360 -4.17 12.25 7.56
N ASP A 361 -3.44 12.93 8.44
CA ASP A 361 -3.96 13.52 9.67
C ASP A 361 -5.05 14.61 9.43
N ASN A 362 -5.13 15.13 8.22
CA ASN A 362 -6.07 16.16 7.84
C ASN A 362 -7.32 15.61 7.11
N LEU A 363 -7.38 14.31 6.81
CA LEU A 363 -8.47 13.72 6.00
C LEU A 363 -9.86 13.91 6.59
N SER A 364 -10.00 13.84 7.91
CA SER A 364 -11.29 14.06 8.61
C SER A 364 -11.73 15.53 8.67
N SER A 365 -10.82 16.47 8.35
CA SER A 365 -11.05 17.91 8.46
C SER A 365 -11.35 18.62 7.13
N VAL A 366 -11.21 17.92 6.00
CA VAL A 366 -11.43 18.48 4.66
C VAL A 366 -12.76 18.01 4.05
N ASP A 367 -13.30 18.79 3.14
CA ASP A 367 -14.44 18.38 2.31
C ASP A 367 -13.94 17.38 1.23
N LEU A 368 -14.03 16.09 1.54
CA LEU A 368 -13.61 15.03 0.63
C LEU A 368 -14.41 15.01 -0.67
N SER A 369 -15.67 15.47 -0.67
CA SER A 369 -16.50 15.54 -1.89
C SER A 369 -15.99 16.59 -2.85
N ALA A 370 -15.66 17.78 -2.33
CA ALA A 370 -15.03 18.82 -3.14
C ALA A 370 -13.65 18.36 -3.66
N LYS A 371 -12.84 17.70 -2.82
CA LYS A 371 -11.52 17.19 -3.20
C LYS A 371 -11.59 16.09 -4.25
N ALA A 372 -12.53 15.19 -4.15
CA ALA A 372 -12.76 14.15 -5.17
C ALA A 372 -13.14 14.76 -6.53
N GLU A 373 -13.98 15.79 -6.53
CA GLU A 373 -14.35 16.52 -7.75
C GLU A 373 -13.15 17.28 -8.33
N GLU A 374 -12.37 17.99 -7.50
CA GLU A 374 -11.12 18.66 -7.91
C GLU A 374 -10.14 17.66 -8.54
N PHE A 375 -9.97 16.50 -7.92
CA PHE A 375 -9.10 15.43 -8.43
C PHE A 375 -9.57 14.92 -9.81
N LEU A 376 -10.87 14.62 -9.97
CA LEU A 376 -11.42 14.16 -11.24
C LEU A 376 -11.23 15.17 -12.37
N LEU A 377 -11.44 16.46 -12.08
CA LEU A 377 -11.18 17.54 -13.03
C LEU A 377 -9.69 17.62 -13.40
N ALA A 378 -8.82 17.50 -12.41
CA ALA A 378 -7.37 17.58 -12.60
C ALA A 378 -6.81 16.44 -13.48
N ILE A 379 -7.38 15.23 -13.37
CA ILE A 379 -7.00 14.09 -14.22
C ILE A 379 -7.73 14.06 -15.57
N GLY A 380 -8.59 15.06 -15.86
CA GLY A 380 -9.18 15.28 -17.18
C GLY A 380 -10.62 14.79 -17.38
N MET A 381 -11.37 14.45 -16.31
CA MET A 381 -12.79 14.13 -16.45
C MET A 381 -13.60 15.43 -16.65
N GLU A 382 -14.49 15.44 -17.62
CA GLU A 382 -15.33 16.61 -17.89
C GLU A 382 -16.39 16.82 -16.78
N LYS A 383 -16.60 18.08 -16.39
CA LYS A 383 -17.57 18.45 -15.34
C LYS A 383 -18.97 17.90 -15.62
N ALA A 384 -19.42 17.93 -16.87
CA ALA A 384 -20.72 17.41 -17.26
C ALA A 384 -20.87 15.90 -16.99
N ASN A 385 -19.77 15.12 -17.20
CA ASN A 385 -19.75 13.68 -16.92
C ASN A 385 -19.75 13.44 -15.40
N ILE A 386 -19.03 14.26 -14.62
CA ILE A 386 -19.05 14.20 -13.15
C ILE A 386 -20.46 14.44 -12.63
N ASP A 387 -21.13 15.51 -13.09
CA ASP A 387 -22.49 15.86 -12.65
C ASP A 387 -23.52 14.78 -13.03
N THR A 388 -23.38 14.22 -14.22
CA THR A 388 -24.22 13.11 -14.70
C THR A 388 -24.00 11.86 -13.83
N LEU A 389 -22.75 11.52 -13.54
CA LEU A 389 -22.42 10.36 -12.71
C LEU A 389 -22.98 10.54 -11.28
N LYS A 390 -22.80 11.71 -10.65
CA LYS A 390 -23.38 12.03 -9.34
C LYS A 390 -24.91 11.87 -9.36
N SER A 391 -25.58 12.41 -10.39
CA SER A 391 -27.03 12.29 -10.55
C SER A 391 -27.49 10.83 -10.67
N LYS A 392 -26.75 9.98 -11.38
CA LYS A 392 -27.08 8.54 -11.54
C LYS A 392 -26.81 7.76 -10.27
N LEU A 393 -25.69 8.01 -9.60
CA LEU A 393 -25.34 7.37 -8.33
C LEU A 393 -26.31 7.75 -7.18
N SER A 394 -27.04 8.86 -7.30
CA SER A 394 -28.04 9.27 -6.29
C SER A 394 -29.43 8.65 -6.51
N LYS A 395 -29.64 7.88 -7.58
CA LYS A 395 -30.90 7.18 -7.84
C LYS A 395 -31.03 5.92 -7.03
N ASP A 396 -32.25 5.63 -6.55
CA ASP A 396 -32.59 4.32 -5.97
C ASP A 396 -32.84 3.32 -7.11
N TYR A 397 -32.27 2.14 -6.99
CA TYR A 397 -32.40 1.03 -7.95
C TYR A 397 -33.06 -0.22 -7.33
N ASN A 398 -33.43 -0.17 -6.05
CA ASN A 398 -34.11 -1.27 -5.32
C ASN A 398 -35.61 -1.19 -5.45
#